data_7de02a959b0c901af0ef7cb2d9157471
#
_entry.id   7de02a959b0c901af0ef7cb2d9157471
#
_cell.length_a   1.000
_cell.length_b   1.000
_cell.length_c   1.000
_cell.angle_alpha   90.00
_cell.angle_beta   90.00
_cell.angle_gamma   90.00
#
_symmetry.space_group_name_H-M   'P 1'
#
loop_
_entity.id
_entity.type
_entity.pdbx_description
1 polymer ?
#
loop_
_entity_poly.entity_id
_entity_poly.type
_entity_poly.pdbx_seq_one_letter_code
_entity_poly.pdbx_strand_id
1 'polypeptide(L)'
;DKPYSFVVHSHDLYNMGHMYEGAVAYYRATGKRKWLDVAEKNAKHINKVFFEGDANYNGGVPVNQAPGHQEIELALVKLYQVTGNELYLDMAQKFIDVRGVSYRPEGEGVMAPSYAQQHLPVREQRTAEGHSVRAMYLYSGMADVVASRGDTTLVPALESIWHDIVDRKMHINGGLGAVPGIEGFGPAYELPNKNTYDETCAAVGNVLFNYRMFLATGDAKYVDVAEVALYNNVLAGVNLEGNRFFYVNVLEADGKKAFNHGRAGRSPWFS
;
A
#
# COMPACT_ATOMS: atom_id res chain seq x y z
N ASP A 1 17.27 -1.29 18.65
CA ASP A 1 16.84 -2.24 17.60
C ASP A 1 17.68 -1.99 16.35
N LYS A 2 17.98 -3.04 15.61
CA LYS A 2 18.73 -2.94 14.36
C LYS A 2 17.75 -2.63 13.23
N PRO A 3 17.95 -1.58 12.41
CA PRO A 3 17.16 -1.33 11.23
C PRO A 3 17.11 -2.57 10.33
N TYR A 4 15.95 -2.81 9.71
CA TYR A 4 15.71 -3.92 8.76
C TYR A 4 15.89 -5.34 9.35
N SER A 5 15.83 -5.49 10.67
CA SER A 5 15.96 -6.81 11.31
C SER A 5 14.67 -7.65 11.25
N PHE A 6 13.53 -7.02 10.97
CA PHE A 6 12.22 -7.67 10.88
C PHE A 6 11.40 -7.10 9.71
N VAL A 7 11.86 -7.38 8.51
CA VAL A 7 11.30 -6.77 7.28
C VAL A 7 9.86 -7.21 7.00
N VAL A 8 9.52 -8.46 7.33
CA VAL A 8 8.24 -9.10 6.95
C VAL A 8 6.99 -8.36 7.48
N HIS A 9 7.10 -7.69 8.63
CA HIS A 9 6.00 -6.95 9.23
C HIS A 9 6.34 -5.52 9.62
N SER A 10 7.61 -5.12 9.51
CA SER A 10 8.02 -3.77 9.91
C SER A 10 7.42 -2.70 9.00
N HIS A 11 7.38 -1.48 9.51
CA HIS A 11 7.02 -0.28 8.77
C HIS A 11 8.24 0.56 8.39
N ASP A 12 9.46 0.01 8.48
CA ASP A 12 10.68 0.75 8.17
C ASP A 12 10.65 1.29 6.75
N LEU A 13 10.44 0.42 5.76
CA LEU A 13 10.38 0.81 4.35
C LEU A 13 9.12 1.62 4.01
N TYR A 14 8.00 1.38 4.69
CA TYR A 14 6.79 2.18 4.60
C TYR A 14 7.05 3.64 4.98
N ASN A 15 7.67 3.86 6.14
CA ASN A 15 8.04 5.21 6.60
C ASN A 15 9.04 5.89 5.66
N MET A 16 10.00 5.12 5.09
CA MET A 16 10.93 5.67 4.11
C MET A 16 10.21 6.04 2.81
N GLY A 17 9.26 5.23 2.35
CA GLY A 17 8.45 5.54 1.18
C GLY A 17 7.70 6.86 1.35
N HIS A 18 6.97 7.05 2.43
CA HIS A 18 6.29 8.32 2.73
C HIS A 18 7.26 9.50 2.85
N MET A 19 8.46 9.28 3.39
CA MET A 19 9.49 10.31 3.43
C MET A 19 9.94 10.71 2.01
N TYR A 20 10.05 9.75 1.07
CA TYR A 20 10.37 10.05 -0.32
C TYR A 20 9.25 10.82 -1.01
N GLU A 21 8.00 10.41 -0.82
CA GLU A 21 6.85 11.14 -1.36
C GLU A 21 6.80 12.58 -0.86
N GLY A 22 6.98 12.80 0.43
CA GLY A 22 7.07 14.13 1.02
C GLY A 22 8.22 14.97 0.43
N ALA A 23 9.39 14.35 0.25
CA ALA A 23 10.56 15.01 -0.34
C ALA A 23 10.32 15.39 -1.81
N VAL A 24 9.70 14.51 -2.60
CA VAL A 24 9.31 14.77 -3.98
C VAL A 24 8.27 15.89 -4.07
N ALA A 25 7.23 15.85 -3.25
CA ALA A 25 6.18 16.88 -3.20
C ALA A 25 6.79 18.25 -2.82
N TYR A 26 7.64 18.29 -1.80
CA TYR A 26 8.33 19.52 -1.40
C TYR A 26 9.23 20.08 -2.51
N TYR A 27 10.00 19.21 -3.17
CA TYR A 27 10.84 19.61 -4.31
C TYR A 27 10.01 20.18 -5.46
N ARG A 28 8.93 19.49 -5.86
CA ARG A 28 8.03 19.97 -6.92
C ARG A 28 7.41 21.33 -6.60
N ALA A 29 7.03 21.54 -5.35
CA ALA A 29 6.40 22.79 -4.92
C ALA A 29 7.39 23.97 -4.77
N THR A 30 8.65 23.70 -4.42
CA THR A 30 9.58 24.76 -3.98
C THR A 30 10.88 24.87 -4.79
N GLY A 31 11.23 23.85 -5.58
CA GLY A 31 12.53 23.68 -6.24
C GLY A 31 13.70 23.39 -5.28
N LYS A 32 13.45 23.26 -3.97
CA LYS A 32 14.51 23.09 -2.95
C LYS A 32 14.89 21.62 -2.80
N ARG A 33 16.15 21.29 -3.06
CA ARG A 33 16.65 19.90 -3.09
C ARG A 33 16.97 19.28 -1.74
N LYS A 34 17.16 20.06 -0.68
CA LYS A 34 17.73 19.56 0.60
C LYS A 34 17.06 18.28 1.12
N TRP A 35 15.74 18.19 1.06
CA TRP A 35 15.00 16.99 1.49
C TRP A 35 15.09 15.87 0.45
N LEU A 36 15.03 16.21 -0.84
CA LEU A 36 15.22 15.27 -1.92
C LEU A 36 16.59 14.59 -1.86
N ASP A 37 17.66 15.34 -1.56
CA ASP A 37 19.02 14.79 -1.42
C ASP A 37 19.11 13.78 -0.26
N VAL A 38 18.37 14.01 0.83
CA VAL A 38 18.25 13.04 1.93
C VAL A 38 17.53 11.76 1.46
N ALA A 39 16.42 11.89 0.72
CA ALA A 39 15.68 10.77 0.17
C ALA A 39 16.55 9.95 -0.78
N GLU A 40 17.27 10.58 -1.70
CA GLU A 40 18.19 9.92 -2.62
C GLU A 40 19.32 9.18 -1.88
N LYS A 41 19.91 9.80 -0.85
CA LYS A 41 20.94 9.16 -0.03
C LYS A 41 20.42 7.93 0.69
N ASN A 42 19.20 8.02 1.26
CA ASN A 42 18.56 6.90 1.94
C ASN A 42 18.19 5.79 0.96
N ALA A 43 17.64 6.11 -0.22
CA ALA A 43 17.32 5.11 -1.25
C ALA A 43 18.55 4.33 -1.71
N LYS A 44 19.69 5.01 -1.93
CA LYS A 44 20.96 4.33 -2.24
C LYS A 44 21.43 3.41 -1.11
N HIS A 45 21.24 3.83 0.15
CA HIS A 45 21.53 2.97 1.30
C HIS A 45 20.64 1.73 1.33
N ILE A 46 19.33 1.88 1.10
CA ILE A 46 18.39 0.76 1.02
C ILE A 46 18.78 -0.19 -0.13
N ASN A 47 19.12 0.33 -1.31
CA ASN A 47 19.60 -0.50 -2.41
C ASN A 47 20.81 -1.35 -2.01
N LYS A 48 21.78 -0.73 -1.34
CA LYS A 48 22.96 -1.43 -0.85
C LYS A 48 22.60 -2.55 0.12
N VAL A 49 21.74 -2.28 1.11
CA VAL A 49 21.34 -3.28 2.12
C VAL A 49 20.50 -4.40 1.52
N PHE A 50 19.54 -4.06 0.66
CA PHE A 50 18.55 -5.04 0.18
C PHE A 50 18.99 -5.82 -1.04
N PHE A 51 19.80 -5.24 -1.93
CA PHE A 51 20.06 -5.82 -3.24
C PHE A 51 21.55 -6.01 -3.57
N GLU A 52 22.48 -5.28 -2.92
CA GLU A 52 23.92 -5.42 -3.19
C GLU A 52 24.66 -6.17 -2.07
N GLY A 53 24.23 -5.97 -0.84
CA GLY A 53 24.88 -6.44 0.39
C GLY A 53 25.67 -5.35 1.09
N ASP A 54 25.50 -5.25 2.41
CA ASP A 54 26.24 -4.33 3.28
C ASP A 54 26.76 -5.06 4.51
N ALA A 55 28.05 -4.96 4.79
CA ALA A 55 28.73 -5.67 5.88
C ALA A 55 28.12 -5.43 7.27
N ASN A 56 27.41 -4.30 7.46
CA ASN A 56 26.74 -3.97 8.72
C ASN A 56 25.35 -4.60 8.88
N TYR A 57 24.80 -5.19 7.80
CA TYR A 57 23.47 -5.76 7.76
C TYR A 57 23.49 -7.19 7.23
N ASN A 58 22.65 -8.05 7.78
CA ASN A 58 22.44 -9.43 7.34
C ASN A 58 23.73 -10.21 7.03
N GLY A 59 24.81 -9.95 7.80
CA GLY A 59 26.12 -10.61 7.58
C GLY A 59 26.80 -10.28 6.25
N GLY A 60 26.44 -9.16 5.62
CA GLY A 60 26.98 -8.73 4.32
C GLY A 60 26.24 -9.31 3.10
N VAL A 61 25.24 -10.17 3.32
CA VAL A 61 24.41 -10.74 2.28
C VAL A 61 23.21 -9.82 2.03
N PRO A 62 22.80 -9.60 0.76
CA PRO A 62 21.59 -8.84 0.48
C PRO A 62 20.39 -9.35 1.27
N VAL A 63 19.60 -8.45 1.84
CA VAL A 63 18.37 -8.83 2.57
C VAL A 63 17.38 -9.51 1.63
N ASN A 64 17.22 -8.99 0.43
CA ASN A 64 16.44 -9.55 -0.68
C ASN A 64 15.04 -10.01 -0.25
N GLN A 65 14.33 -9.17 0.48
CA GLN A 65 12.95 -9.39 0.92
C GLN A 65 12.06 -8.21 0.55
N ALA A 66 10.79 -8.50 0.28
CA ALA A 66 9.77 -7.48 0.09
C ALA A 66 9.43 -6.82 1.44
N PRO A 67 9.06 -5.52 1.46
CA PRO A 67 8.64 -4.83 2.67
C PRO A 67 7.39 -5.46 3.29
N GLY A 68 7.31 -5.45 4.59
CA GLY A 68 6.13 -5.93 5.33
C GLY A 68 4.91 -5.08 5.04
N HIS A 69 5.04 -3.75 5.10
CA HIS A 69 4.04 -2.83 4.57
C HIS A 69 4.56 -2.18 3.28
N GLN A 70 3.76 -2.28 2.23
CA GLN A 70 4.04 -1.71 0.92
C GLN A 70 3.87 -0.18 0.97
N GLU A 71 4.65 0.52 0.23
CA GLU A 71 4.67 1.96 -0.01
C GLU A 71 5.92 2.33 -0.82
N ILE A 72 7.06 1.72 -0.46
CA ILE A 72 8.35 2.11 -1.04
C ILE A 72 8.40 1.89 -2.56
N GLU A 73 7.63 0.92 -3.07
CA GLU A 73 7.58 0.61 -4.50
C GLU A 73 7.08 1.80 -5.30
N LEU A 74 5.94 2.39 -4.89
CA LEU A 74 5.38 3.56 -5.57
C LEU A 74 6.19 4.83 -5.31
N ALA A 75 6.74 4.99 -4.11
CA ALA A 75 7.56 6.14 -3.75
C ALA A 75 8.87 6.19 -4.53
N LEU A 76 9.50 5.04 -4.81
CA LEU A 76 10.69 4.93 -5.65
C LEU A 76 10.39 5.32 -7.09
N VAL A 77 9.23 4.95 -7.65
CA VAL A 77 8.82 5.42 -8.98
C VAL A 77 8.69 6.94 -9.01
N LYS A 78 8.09 7.56 -7.98
CA LYS A 78 8.02 9.03 -7.88
C LYS A 78 9.40 9.68 -7.78
N LEU A 79 10.32 9.04 -7.04
CA LEU A 79 11.70 9.51 -6.94
C LEU A 79 12.42 9.43 -8.29
N TYR A 80 12.21 8.34 -9.05
CA TYR A 80 12.67 8.22 -10.45
C TYR A 80 12.12 9.34 -11.31
N GLN A 81 10.81 9.61 -11.27
CA GLN A 81 10.15 10.61 -12.10
C GLN A 81 10.70 12.03 -11.93
N VAL A 82 11.20 12.40 -10.76
CA VAL A 82 11.75 13.75 -10.52
C VAL A 82 13.26 13.82 -10.70
N THR A 83 13.98 12.69 -10.60
CA THR A 83 15.46 12.67 -10.67
C THR A 83 15.98 12.15 -12.00
N GLY A 84 15.18 11.35 -12.72
CA GLY A 84 15.62 10.62 -13.91
C GLY A 84 16.61 9.48 -13.61
N ASN A 85 16.83 9.12 -12.34
CA ASN A 85 17.79 8.11 -11.96
C ASN A 85 17.14 6.72 -11.99
N GLU A 86 17.52 5.90 -12.99
CA GLU A 86 17.02 4.55 -13.24
C GLU A 86 17.18 3.60 -12.04
N LEU A 87 18.15 3.84 -11.15
CA LEU A 87 18.34 3.05 -9.95
C LEU A 87 17.04 2.92 -9.14
N TYR A 88 16.26 3.99 -9.03
CA TYR A 88 15.03 4.00 -8.22
C TYR A 88 13.91 3.19 -8.88
N LEU A 89 13.79 3.26 -10.20
CA LEU A 89 12.85 2.44 -10.94
C LEU A 89 13.24 0.94 -10.89
N ASP A 90 14.53 0.64 -10.98
CA ASP A 90 15.06 -0.72 -10.81
C ASP A 90 14.79 -1.28 -9.42
N MET A 91 14.94 -0.46 -8.38
CA MET A 91 14.61 -0.84 -7.02
C MET A 91 13.12 -1.13 -6.82
N ALA A 92 12.24 -0.28 -7.38
CA ALA A 92 10.80 -0.51 -7.35
C ALA A 92 10.43 -1.85 -7.98
N GLN A 93 10.97 -2.13 -9.17
CA GLN A 93 10.80 -3.40 -9.86
C GLN A 93 11.29 -4.58 -9.01
N LYS A 94 12.48 -4.49 -8.43
CA LYS A 94 13.06 -5.56 -7.59
C LYS A 94 12.20 -5.86 -6.37
N PHE A 95 11.66 -4.84 -5.67
CA PHE A 95 10.77 -5.06 -4.54
C PHE A 95 9.47 -5.76 -4.94
N ILE A 96 8.93 -5.46 -6.12
CA ILE A 96 7.78 -6.16 -6.71
C ILE A 96 8.16 -7.60 -7.05
N ASP A 97 9.30 -7.83 -7.69
CA ASP A 97 9.72 -9.15 -8.18
C ASP A 97 10.06 -10.13 -7.05
N VAL A 98 10.56 -9.65 -5.91
CA VAL A 98 10.87 -10.52 -4.76
C VAL A 98 9.63 -10.86 -3.92
N ARG A 99 8.51 -10.14 -4.08
CA ARG A 99 7.29 -10.38 -3.32
C ARG A 99 6.65 -11.70 -3.72
N GLY A 100 6.41 -12.54 -2.69
CA GLY A 100 5.90 -13.90 -2.88
C GLY A 100 6.93 -14.91 -3.39
N VAL A 101 8.18 -14.49 -3.61
CA VAL A 101 9.30 -15.34 -4.05
C VAL A 101 10.29 -15.54 -2.90
N SER A 102 10.70 -14.47 -2.24
CA SER A 102 11.74 -14.49 -1.21
C SER A 102 11.19 -14.44 0.22
N TYR A 103 9.90 -14.76 0.42
CA TYR A 103 9.25 -14.72 1.74
C TYR A 103 9.97 -15.59 2.75
N ARG A 104 10.41 -14.99 3.86
CA ARG A 104 11.02 -15.66 5.00
C ARG A 104 10.29 -15.23 6.26
N PRO A 105 9.40 -16.07 6.81
CA PRO A 105 8.73 -15.78 8.07
C PRO A 105 9.77 -15.87 9.21
N GLU A 106 9.91 -14.79 9.97
CA GLU A 106 10.81 -14.74 11.13
C GLU A 106 10.09 -14.08 12.30
N GLY A 107 10.29 -14.63 13.50
CA GLY A 107 9.81 -14.06 14.76
C GLY A 107 8.41 -14.50 15.19
N GLU A 108 8.05 -14.15 16.43
CA GLU A 108 6.73 -14.41 16.99
C GLU A 108 5.67 -13.48 16.34
N GLY A 109 4.43 -14.00 16.21
CA GLY A 109 3.31 -13.22 15.69
C GLY A 109 3.35 -12.98 14.18
N VAL A 110 4.13 -13.75 13.44
CA VAL A 110 4.15 -13.69 11.97
C VAL A 110 2.79 -14.09 11.43
N MET A 111 2.19 -13.20 10.64
CA MET A 111 0.92 -13.44 9.95
C MET A 111 1.13 -14.39 8.76
N ALA A 112 0.02 -14.96 8.26
CA ALA A 112 0.07 -15.78 7.05
C ALA A 112 0.69 -14.99 5.86
N PRO A 113 1.35 -15.65 4.91
CA PRO A 113 1.95 -14.98 3.75
C PRO A 113 0.98 -14.08 2.98
N SER A 114 -0.30 -14.47 2.90
CA SER A 114 -1.36 -13.68 2.26
C SER A 114 -1.60 -12.33 2.93
N TYR A 115 -1.31 -12.19 4.22
CA TYR A 115 -1.51 -10.95 4.95
C TYR A 115 -0.80 -9.74 4.28
N ALA A 116 0.43 -9.93 3.81
CA ALA A 116 1.22 -8.93 3.09
C ALA A 116 1.38 -9.27 1.60
N GLN A 117 0.41 -9.96 1.00
CA GLN A 117 0.37 -10.33 -0.42
C GLN A 117 1.60 -11.14 -0.87
N GLN A 118 2.14 -12.02 0.00
CA GLN A 118 3.30 -12.85 -0.28
C GLN A 118 2.95 -14.35 -0.49
N HIS A 119 1.67 -14.67 -0.71
CA HIS A 119 1.18 -16.04 -0.90
C HIS A 119 1.55 -16.63 -2.27
N LEU A 120 1.77 -15.77 -3.27
CA LEU A 120 2.20 -16.11 -4.63
C LEU A 120 3.08 -14.98 -5.18
N PRO A 121 3.97 -15.28 -6.16
CA PRO A 121 4.60 -14.24 -6.96
C PRO A 121 3.54 -13.28 -7.55
N VAL A 122 3.81 -12.00 -7.57
CA VAL A 122 2.79 -10.98 -7.92
C VAL A 122 2.14 -11.21 -9.29
N ARG A 123 2.90 -11.72 -10.27
CA ARG A 123 2.38 -12.01 -11.61
C ARG A 123 1.42 -13.20 -11.67
N GLU A 124 1.41 -14.04 -10.63
CA GLU A 124 0.52 -15.20 -10.51
C GLU A 124 -0.74 -14.90 -9.68
N GLN A 125 -0.76 -13.79 -8.96
CA GLN A 125 -1.91 -13.39 -8.16
C GLN A 125 -3.11 -13.05 -9.05
N ARG A 126 -4.31 -13.48 -8.63
CA ARG A 126 -5.57 -13.26 -9.35
C ARG A 126 -6.69 -12.75 -8.47
N THR A 127 -6.50 -12.78 -7.15
CA THR A 127 -7.47 -12.36 -6.13
C THR A 127 -6.82 -11.40 -5.16
N ALA A 128 -7.60 -10.49 -4.61
CA ALA A 128 -7.17 -9.60 -3.54
C ALA A 128 -7.21 -10.36 -2.20
N GLU A 129 -6.07 -10.45 -1.54
CA GLU A 129 -5.88 -11.21 -0.32
C GLU A 129 -5.25 -10.37 0.79
N GLY A 130 -5.53 -10.74 2.03
CA GLY A 130 -4.86 -10.19 3.21
C GLY A 130 -5.26 -8.76 3.54
N HIS A 131 -4.33 -8.02 4.14
CA HIS A 131 -4.57 -6.67 4.62
C HIS A 131 -4.82 -5.71 3.45
N SER A 132 -5.95 -5.01 3.49
CA SER A 132 -6.44 -4.25 2.33
C SER A 132 -5.57 -3.03 2.01
N VAL A 133 -5.09 -2.29 3.00
CA VAL A 133 -4.21 -1.13 2.75
C VAL A 133 -2.90 -1.55 2.09
N ARG A 134 -2.25 -2.60 2.64
CA ARG A 134 -1.01 -3.17 2.07
C ARG A 134 -1.20 -3.56 0.61
N ALA A 135 -2.33 -4.21 0.30
CA ALA A 135 -2.68 -4.62 -1.06
C ALA A 135 -2.83 -3.41 -2.00
N MET A 136 -3.57 -2.39 -1.60
CA MET A 136 -3.78 -1.20 -2.44
C MET A 136 -2.49 -0.46 -2.75
N TYR A 137 -1.58 -0.36 -1.79
CA TYR A 137 -0.26 0.23 -2.01
C TYR A 137 0.60 -0.60 -2.97
N LEU A 138 0.60 -1.93 -2.81
CA LEU A 138 1.29 -2.83 -3.75
C LEU A 138 0.78 -2.65 -5.17
N TYR A 139 -0.54 -2.74 -5.36
CA TYR A 139 -1.14 -2.66 -6.70
C TYR A 139 -0.93 -1.27 -7.33
N SER A 140 -0.90 -0.22 -6.50
CA SER A 140 -0.51 1.12 -6.94
C SER A 140 0.94 1.15 -7.46
N GLY A 141 1.87 0.56 -6.71
CA GLY A 141 3.28 0.47 -7.14
C GLY A 141 3.47 -0.38 -8.40
N MET A 142 2.74 -1.50 -8.53
CA MET A 142 2.74 -2.31 -9.75
C MET A 142 2.23 -1.51 -10.96
N ALA A 143 1.13 -0.77 -10.82
CA ALA A 143 0.59 0.08 -11.89
C ALA A 143 1.56 1.21 -12.27
N ASP A 144 2.25 1.83 -11.30
CA ASP A 144 3.28 2.84 -11.55
C ASP A 144 4.48 2.26 -12.33
N VAL A 145 4.88 1.03 -12.06
CA VAL A 145 5.95 0.33 -12.81
C VAL A 145 5.48 -0.01 -14.22
N VAL A 146 4.24 -0.46 -14.42
CA VAL A 146 3.66 -0.64 -15.76
C VAL A 146 3.74 0.65 -16.56
N ALA A 147 3.29 1.77 -15.98
CA ALA A 147 3.26 3.06 -16.65
C ALA A 147 4.67 3.62 -16.94
N SER A 148 5.64 3.40 -16.05
CA SER A 148 6.97 4.02 -16.15
C SER A 148 7.98 3.17 -16.93
N ARG A 149 7.87 1.83 -16.83
CA ARG A 149 8.82 0.88 -17.47
C ARG A 149 8.22 0.16 -18.67
N GLY A 150 6.88 0.14 -18.80
CA GLY A 150 6.19 -0.65 -19.81
C GLY A 150 6.20 -2.17 -19.50
N ASP A 151 6.33 -2.57 -18.23
CA ASP A 151 6.25 -3.99 -17.84
C ASP A 151 4.82 -4.52 -17.92
N THR A 152 4.38 -4.84 -19.14
CA THR A 152 3.05 -5.36 -19.39
C THR A 152 2.79 -6.75 -18.78
N THR A 153 3.82 -7.45 -18.27
CA THR A 153 3.66 -8.76 -17.62
C THR A 153 2.90 -8.67 -16.30
N LEU A 154 2.81 -7.49 -15.69
CA LEU A 154 2.03 -7.24 -14.49
C LEU A 154 0.54 -7.00 -14.77
N VAL A 155 0.17 -6.62 -15.99
CA VAL A 155 -1.20 -6.23 -16.36
C VAL A 155 -2.23 -7.34 -16.11
N PRO A 156 -2.00 -8.61 -16.49
CA PRO A 156 -3.01 -9.68 -16.24
C PRO A 156 -3.32 -9.90 -14.76
N ALA A 157 -2.32 -9.73 -13.88
CA ALA A 157 -2.53 -9.81 -12.43
C ALA A 157 -3.34 -8.60 -11.93
N LEU A 158 -2.95 -7.39 -12.32
CA LEU A 158 -3.65 -6.16 -11.93
C LEU A 158 -5.12 -6.15 -12.36
N GLU A 159 -5.41 -6.54 -13.60
CA GLU A 159 -6.79 -6.62 -14.12
C GLU A 159 -7.61 -7.68 -13.37
N SER A 160 -7.05 -8.88 -13.17
CA SER A 160 -7.77 -9.93 -12.45
C SER A 160 -8.07 -9.53 -11.01
N ILE A 161 -7.10 -8.93 -10.32
CA ILE A 161 -7.25 -8.45 -8.95
C ILE A 161 -8.26 -7.30 -8.89
N TRP A 162 -8.23 -6.38 -9.83
CA TRP A 162 -9.17 -5.26 -9.89
C TRP A 162 -10.61 -5.78 -10.02
N HIS A 163 -10.86 -6.75 -10.92
CA HIS A 163 -12.17 -7.38 -11.05
C HIS A 163 -12.59 -8.14 -9.79
N ASP A 164 -11.67 -8.85 -9.14
CA ASP A 164 -11.98 -9.51 -7.86
C ASP A 164 -12.37 -8.52 -6.76
N ILE A 165 -11.71 -7.36 -6.73
CA ILE A 165 -12.05 -6.29 -5.79
C ILE A 165 -13.42 -5.70 -6.13
N VAL A 166 -13.56 -5.15 -7.32
CA VAL A 166 -14.72 -4.30 -7.68
C VAL A 166 -16.00 -5.13 -7.78
N ASP A 167 -15.91 -6.32 -8.36
CA ASP A 167 -17.09 -7.16 -8.60
C ASP A 167 -17.49 -8.00 -7.38
N ARG A 168 -16.59 -8.20 -6.39
CA ARG A 168 -16.80 -9.22 -5.35
C ARG A 168 -16.44 -8.81 -3.92
N LYS A 169 -15.53 -7.85 -3.72
CA LYS A 169 -14.93 -7.56 -2.39
C LYS A 169 -14.98 -6.09 -1.99
N MET A 170 -15.55 -5.23 -2.79
CA MET A 170 -15.75 -3.82 -2.52
C MET A 170 -17.15 -3.58 -1.95
N HIS A 171 -17.23 -2.84 -0.86
CA HIS A 171 -18.50 -2.36 -0.32
C HIS A 171 -19.14 -1.32 -1.24
N ILE A 172 -20.45 -1.14 -1.13
CA ILE A 172 -21.23 -0.24 -1.99
C ILE A 172 -20.73 1.22 -1.97
N ASN A 173 -20.10 1.62 -0.88
CA ASN A 173 -19.51 2.95 -0.70
C ASN A 173 -18.07 3.07 -1.25
N GLY A 174 -17.55 2.03 -1.90
CA GLY A 174 -16.17 1.98 -2.40
C GLY A 174 -15.13 1.58 -1.36
N GLY A 175 -15.56 1.20 -0.15
CA GLY A 175 -14.70 0.77 0.93
C GLY A 175 -14.22 -0.67 0.79
N LEU A 176 -13.13 -1.00 1.48
CA LEU A 176 -12.46 -2.28 1.42
C LEU A 176 -12.12 -2.81 2.81
N GLY A 177 -12.11 -4.14 2.95
CA GLY A 177 -11.69 -4.78 4.19
C GLY A 177 -12.86 -5.28 5.03
N ALA A 178 -13.47 -6.40 4.61
CA ALA A 178 -14.60 -7.00 5.31
C ALA A 178 -14.22 -7.64 6.66
N VAL A 179 -12.95 -8.04 6.86
CA VAL A 179 -12.51 -8.84 8.03
C VAL A 179 -11.70 -8.00 9.02
N PRO A 180 -12.28 -7.67 10.21
CA PRO A 180 -11.59 -6.85 11.21
C PRO A 180 -10.29 -7.47 11.75
N GLY A 181 -10.23 -8.80 11.89
CA GLY A 181 -9.10 -9.49 12.53
C GLY A 181 -7.77 -9.39 11.77
N ILE A 182 -7.84 -9.19 10.46
CA ILE A 182 -6.67 -8.99 9.58
C ILE A 182 -6.69 -7.63 8.88
N GLU A 183 -7.66 -6.77 9.20
CA GLU A 183 -7.85 -5.46 8.56
C GLU A 183 -7.91 -5.59 7.02
N GLY A 184 -8.60 -6.62 6.53
CA GLY A 184 -8.39 -7.06 5.17
C GLY A 184 -9.57 -7.70 4.47
N PHE A 185 -9.29 -8.24 3.30
CA PHE A 185 -10.27 -8.87 2.42
C PHE A 185 -10.81 -10.16 3.03
N GLY A 186 -12.13 -10.34 2.91
CA GLY A 186 -12.84 -11.57 3.17
C GLY A 186 -13.06 -12.40 1.90
N PRO A 187 -13.79 -13.52 2.01
CA PRO A 187 -14.28 -14.26 0.86
C PRO A 187 -15.11 -13.40 -0.08
N ALA A 188 -15.21 -13.81 -1.35
CA ALA A 188 -16.03 -13.12 -2.33
C ALA A 188 -17.49 -13.00 -1.87
N TYR A 189 -18.07 -11.79 -2.02
CA TYR A 189 -19.44 -11.43 -1.63
C TYR A 189 -19.73 -11.44 -0.13
N GLU A 190 -18.73 -11.65 0.73
CA GLU A 190 -18.86 -11.48 2.18
C GLU A 190 -18.55 -10.03 2.56
N LEU A 191 -19.59 -9.20 2.54
CA LEU A 191 -19.53 -7.74 2.73
C LEU A 191 -20.51 -7.29 3.85
N PRO A 192 -20.24 -7.64 5.12
CA PRO A 192 -21.12 -7.29 6.22
C PRO A 192 -21.15 -5.78 6.46
N ASN A 193 -22.34 -5.21 6.72
CA ASN A 193 -22.48 -3.78 6.95
C ASN A 193 -22.01 -3.36 8.36
N LYS A 194 -22.32 -4.17 9.37
CA LYS A 194 -22.10 -3.84 10.80
C LYS A 194 -20.75 -4.34 11.33
N ASN A 195 -20.37 -5.55 10.91
CA ASN A 195 -19.18 -6.24 11.41
C ASN A 195 -18.05 -6.25 10.37
N THR A 196 -17.91 -5.17 9.65
CA THR A 196 -16.80 -4.94 8.72
C THR A 196 -15.71 -4.10 9.38
N TYR A 197 -14.52 -4.13 8.79
CA TYR A 197 -13.46 -3.18 9.13
C TYR A 197 -13.58 -1.90 8.29
N ASP A 198 -13.69 -2.03 7.00
CA ASP A 198 -13.91 -0.93 6.03
C ASP A 198 -13.06 0.31 6.38
N GLU A 199 -11.75 0.11 6.41
CA GLU A 199 -10.80 1.11 6.88
C GLU A 199 -10.72 2.30 5.93
N THR A 200 -10.79 3.52 6.45
CA THR A 200 -10.64 4.75 5.65
C THR A 200 -9.32 4.77 4.88
N CYS A 201 -8.22 4.22 5.45
CA CYS A 201 -6.94 4.11 4.72
C CYS A 201 -7.04 3.19 3.50
N ALA A 202 -7.84 2.12 3.59
CA ALA A 202 -8.07 1.22 2.46
C ALA A 202 -8.86 1.91 1.35
N ALA A 203 -9.82 2.76 1.69
CA ALA A 203 -10.54 3.58 0.72
C ALA A 203 -9.61 4.60 0.03
N VAL A 204 -8.72 5.27 0.79
CA VAL A 204 -7.67 6.13 0.21
C VAL A 204 -6.78 5.32 -0.74
N GLY A 205 -6.34 4.12 -0.32
CA GLY A 205 -5.56 3.22 -1.16
C GLY A 205 -6.31 2.80 -2.43
N ASN A 206 -7.63 2.58 -2.35
CA ASN A 206 -8.48 2.26 -3.50
C ASN A 206 -8.51 3.42 -4.52
N VAL A 207 -8.65 4.66 -4.05
CA VAL A 207 -8.54 5.85 -4.91
C VAL A 207 -7.17 5.90 -5.59
N LEU A 208 -6.08 5.68 -4.83
CA LEU A 208 -4.72 5.71 -5.35
C LEU A 208 -4.49 4.64 -6.41
N PHE A 209 -4.94 3.40 -6.18
CA PHE A 209 -4.80 2.31 -7.12
C PHE A 209 -5.56 2.56 -8.41
N ASN A 210 -6.83 2.93 -8.32
CA ASN A 210 -7.66 3.21 -9.49
C ASN A 210 -7.13 4.40 -10.30
N TYR A 211 -6.67 5.46 -9.66
CA TYR A 211 -6.06 6.58 -10.35
C TYR A 211 -4.80 6.17 -11.14
N ARG A 212 -3.96 5.30 -10.59
CA ARG A 212 -2.77 4.80 -11.28
C ARG A 212 -3.11 3.85 -12.42
N MET A 213 -4.12 3.01 -12.26
CA MET A 213 -4.62 2.19 -13.35
C MET A 213 -5.16 3.06 -14.50
N PHE A 214 -5.87 4.14 -14.19
CA PHE A 214 -6.30 5.11 -15.19
C PHE A 214 -5.09 5.74 -15.91
N LEU A 215 -4.07 6.17 -15.18
CA LEU A 215 -2.85 6.74 -15.79
C LEU A 215 -2.11 5.73 -16.69
N ALA A 216 -2.14 4.46 -16.35
CA ALA A 216 -1.49 3.41 -17.11
C ALA A 216 -2.28 2.98 -18.37
N THR A 217 -3.62 3.08 -18.36
CA THR A 217 -4.49 2.49 -19.40
C THR A 217 -5.33 3.50 -20.16
N GLY A 218 -5.68 4.64 -19.53
CA GLY A 218 -6.65 5.62 -20.05
C GLY A 218 -8.12 5.18 -19.95
N ASP A 219 -8.43 4.05 -19.29
CA ASP A 219 -9.80 3.52 -19.19
C ASP A 219 -10.58 4.20 -18.06
N ALA A 220 -11.73 4.81 -18.40
CA ALA A 220 -12.58 5.57 -17.48
C ALA A 220 -13.17 4.72 -16.35
N LYS A 221 -13.31 3.40 -16.51
CA LYS A 221 -13.84 2.50 -15.45
C LYS A 221 -13.10 2.66 -14.12
N TYR A 222 -11.81 2.96 -14.16
CA TYR A 222 -11.02 3.19 -12.95
C TYR A 222 -11.37 4.52 -12.28
N VAL A 223 -11.68 5.55 -13.07
CA VAL A 223 -12.09 6.87 -12.53
C VAL A 223 -13.44 6.74 -11.84
N ASP A 224 -14.38 5.98 -12.40
CA ASP A 224 -15.69 5.73 -11.79
C ASP A 224 -15.56 5.10 -10.40
N VAL A 225 -14.70 4.09 -10.25
CA VAL A 225 -14.45 3.44 -8.94
C VAL A 225 -13.72 4.41 -7.99
N ALA A 226 -12.74 5.16 -8.48
CA ALA A 226 -12.04 6.16 -7.66
C ALA A 226 -13.00 7.23 -7.13
N GLU A 227 -13.96 7.69 -7.95
CA GLU A 227 -14.97 8.67 -7.57
C GLU A 227 -15.89 8.12 -6.48
N VAL A 228 -16.40 6.90 -6.65
CA VAL A 228 -17.24 6.24 -5.63
C VAL A 228 -16.49 6.14 -4.30
N ALA A 229 -15.26 5.63 -4.31
CA ALA A 229 -14.46 5.46 -3.10
C ALA A 229 -14.13 6.81 -2.44
N LEU A 230 -13.79 7.83 -3.23
CA LEU A 230 -13.46 9.16 -2.72
C LEU A 230 -14.65 9.83 -2.02
N TYR A 231 -15.79 9.91 -2.70
CA TYR A 231 -16.94 10.66 -2.18
C TYR A 231 -17.72 9.91 -1.13
N ASN A 232 -17.84 8.58 -1.22
CA ASN A 232 -18.73 7.82 -0.36
C ASN A 232 -18.02 7.09 0.81
N ASN A 233 -16.68 6.99 0.79
CA ASN A 233 -15.95 6.39 1.90
C ASN A 233 -14.87 7.34 2.45
N VAL A 234 -13.92 7.82 1.64
CA VAL A 234 -12.85 8.69 2.13
C VAL A 234 -13.41 9.96 2.77
N LEU A 235 -14.26 10.69 2.05
CA LEU A 235 -14.86 11.93 2.58
C LEU A 235 -15.90 11.67 3.66
N ALA A 236 -16.63 10.57 3.60
CA ALA A 236 -17.54 10.17 4.67
C ALA A 236 -16.81 9.85 5.99
N GLY A 237 -15.54 9.46 5.89
CA GLY A 237 -14.66 9.25 7.04
C GLY A 237 -14.17 10.54 7.73
N VAL A 238 -14.41 11.72 7.16
CA VAL A 238 -13.92 13.02 7.66
C VAL A 238 -15.10 13.83 8.19
N ASN A 239 -14.96 14.46 9.36
CA ASN A 239 -16.01 15.34 9.90
C ASN A 239 -16.10 16.65 9.11
N LEU A 240 -17.22 17.38 9.27
CA LEU A 240 -17.49 18.60 8.49
C LEU A 240 -16.46 19.72 8.70
N GLU A 241 -15.86 19.81 9.89
CA GLU A 241 -14.79 20.75 10.19
C GLU A 241 -13.43 20.35 9.61
N GLY A 242 -13.28 19.13 9.08
CA GLY A 242 -12.05 18.63 8.46
C GLY A 242 -10.90 18.38 9.43
N ASN A 243 -11.16 18.28 10.73
CA ASN A 243 -10.14 18.15 11.78
C ASN A 243 -10.18 16.81 12.54
N ARG A 244 -11.07 15.89 12.16
CA ARG A 244 -11.20 14.54 12.72
C ARG A 244 -11.61 13.56 11.64
N PHE A 245 -11.27 12.29 11.81
CA PHE A 245 -11.66 11.24 10.88
C PHE A 245 -11.95 9.92 11.61
N PHE A 246 -12.76 9.08 11.00
CA PHE A 246 -12.93 7.69 11.40
C PHE A 246 -11.78 6.84 10.87
N TYR A 247 -11.34 5.89 11.67
CA TYR A 247 -10.40 4.85 11.22
C TYR A 247 -11.17 3.71 10.53
N VAL A 248 -12.11 3.11 11.25
CA VAL A 248 -13.07 2.12 10.76
C VAL A 248 -14.35 2.84 10.35
N ASN A 249 -14.85 2.59 9.16
CA ASN A 249 -15.98 3.31 8.57
C ASN A 249 -17.12 2.34 8.21
N VAL A 250 -17.74 1.71 9.24
CA VAL A 250 -18.81 0.73 9.06
C VAL A 250 -20.03 1.34 8.38
N LEU A 251 -20.78 0.53 7.60
CA LEU A 251 -21.98 0.98 6.90
C LEU A 251 -23.25 0.94 7.77
N GLU A 252 -23.21 0.23 8.93
CA GLU A 252 -24.33 0.09 9.85
C GLU A 252 -23.85 0.28 11.29
N ALA A 253 -24.51 1.19 12.03
CA ALA A 253 -24.27 1.39 13.45
C ALA A 253 -25.59 1.39 14.21
N ASP A 254 -25.66 0.65 15.32
CA ASP A 254 -26.83 0.60 16.22
C ASP A 254 -26.71 1.55 17.42
N GLY A 255 -25.67 2.36 17.47
CA GLY A 255 -25.36 3.27 18.57
C GLY A 255 -24.89 2.60 19.87
N LYS A 256 -24.78 1.26 19.88
CA LYS A 256 -24.37 0.49 21.06
C LYS A 256 -22.94 -0.04 20.93
N LYS A 257 -22.52 -0.42 19.72
CA LYS A 257 -21.20 -0.95 19.44
C LYS A 257 -20.23 0.19 19.14
N ALA A 258 -19.20 0.35 19.97
CA ALA A 258 -18.07 1.21 19.64
C ALA A 258 -17.19 0.53 18.60
N PHE A 259 -16.95 1.18 17.46
CA PHE A 259 -16.13 0.64 16.36
C PHE A 259 -14.86 1.46 16.09
N ASN A 260 -14.78 2.70 16.58
CA ASN A 260 -13.59 3.53 16.44
C ASN A 260 -12.91 3.85 17.78
N HIS A 261 -13.05 3.00 18.78
CA HIS A 261 -12.42 3.21 20.08
C HIS A 261 -10.91 2.98 20.08
N GLY A 262 -10.37 2.36 19.07
CA GLY A 262 -8.93 2.16 18.92
C GLY A 262 -8.25 1.60 20.17
N ARG A 263 -7.00 1.94 20.36
CA ARG A 263 -6.25 1.63 21.57
C ARG A 263 -6.72 2.53 22.74
N ALA A 264 -6.56 2.06 23.99
CA ALA A 264 -6.98 2.77 25.19
C ALA A 264 -6.64 4.27 25.15
N GLY A 265 -7.62 5.10 25.49
CA GLY A 265 -7.49 6.57 25.51
C GLY A 265 -7.70 7.30 24.18
N ARG A 266 -7.98 6.60 23.09
CA ARG A 266 -8.32 7.26 21.81
C ARG A 266 -9.81 7.54 21.71
N SER A 267 -10.13 8.72 21.19
CA SER A 267 -11.48 9.09 20.78
C SER A 267 -11.94 8.18 19.62
N PRO A 268 -13.26 7.96 19.42
CA PRO A 268 -13.81 7.41 18.18
C PRO A 268 -13.35 8.15 16.92
N TRP A 269 -13.06 9.43 17.05
CA TRP A 269 -12.46 10.26 16.02
C TRP A 269 -10.98 10.49 16.31
N PHE A 270 -10.15 10.26 15.31
CA PHE A 270 -8.76 10.71 15.35
C PHE A 270 -8.67 12.19 15.00
N SER A 271 -7.72 12.88 15.56
CA SER A 271 -7.47 14.31 15.30
C SER A 271 -6.03 14.56 14.86
#